data_93f590b06e7452e22bbf2144ee243a0b
#
_entry.id   93f590b06e7452e22bbf2144ee243a0b
#
_cell.length_a   1.000
_cell.length_b   1.000
_cell.length_c   1.000
_cell.angle_alpha   90.00
_cell.angle_beta   90.00
_cell.angle_gamma   90.00
#
_symmetry.space_group_name_H-M   'P 1'
#
loop_
_entity.id
_entity.type
_entity.pdbx_description
1 polymer ?
#
loop_
_entity_poly.entity_id
_entity_poly.type
_entity_poly.pdbx_seq_one_letter_code
_entity_poly.pdbx_strand_id
1 'polypeptide(L)'
;MSIPFYVQAAWFAGALLFIFGLKGMSSPTTARRGIVWAGVGMLLAIFGTFFVPHLNNIGLMLLALVVGASAAWISGKKVQMTDMPQMVAIYNGMGGGAAAAIAAIEFAKAGRLDEAHDTVTVVLAVLGALIGSVSFTGSCVAFAKLQGLMKKAHRLPAQNFVNIGLAVLALILGVLMVINAPAGIGLVVAFFVVALVLGVVVTMPIEIGRAHV
;
A
#
# COMPACT_ATOMS: atom_id res chain seq x y z
N MET A 1 25.41 4.41 7.50
CA MET A 1 25.61 3.13 8.21
C MET A 1 25.06 2.00 7.36
N SER A 2 25.86 0.99 7.06
CA SER A 2 25.42 -0.15 6.26
C SER A 2 24.54 -1.09 7.08
N ILE A 3 23.37 -1.45 6.55
CA ILE A 3 22.50 -2.47 7.15
C ILE A 3 23.24 -3.80 7.10
N PRO A 4 23.29 -4.59 8.21
CA PRO A 4 23.98 -5.86 8.24
C PRO A 4 23.49 -6.83 7.17
N PHE A 5 24.41 -7.59 6.60
CA PHE A 5 24.10 -8.54 5.52
C PHE A 5 23.00 -9.56 5.91
N TYR A 6 22.99 -10.04 7.14
CA TYR A 6 21.98 -10.99 7.62
C TYR A 6 20.56 -10.40 7.64
N VAL A 7 20.41 -9.08 7.88
CA VAL A 7 19.12 -8.39 7.81
C VAL A 7 18.67 -8.28 6.37
N GLN A 8 19.57 -7.88 5.46
CA GLN A 8 19.26 -7.80 4.03
C GLN A 8 18.90 -9.18 3.47
N ALA A 9 19.61 -10.23 3.89
CA ALA A 9 19.31 -11.60 3.51
C ALA A 9 17.92 -12.06 4.03
N ALA A 10 17.55 -11.68 5.26
CA ALA A 10 16.23 -11.97 5.81
C ALA A 10 15.12 -11.27 5.03
N TRP A 11 15.29 -10.00 4.66
CA TRP A 11 14.33 -9.26 3.84
C TRP A 11 14.21 -9.85 2.44
N PHE A 12 15.34 -10.20 1.81
CA PHE A 12 15.34 -10.82 0.49
C PHE A 12 14.65 -12.20 0.52
N ALA A 13 14.96 -13.04 1.51
CA ALA A 13 14.29 -14.32 1.68
C ALA A 13 12.78 -14.15 1.95
N GLY A 14 12.41 -13.15 2.76
CA GLY A 14 11.02 -12.78 2.99
C GLY A 14 10.30 -12.41 1.70
N ALA A 15 10.92 -11.57 0.86
CA ALA A 15 10.37 -11.17 -0.44
C ALA A 15 10.17 -12.39 -1.38
N LEU A 16 11.14 -13.30 -1.45
CA LEU A 16 11.01 -14.54 -2.22
C LEU A 16 9.85 -15.41 -1.72
N LEU A 17 9.71 -15.55 -0.40
CA LEU A 17 8.61 -16.30 0.20
C LEU A 17 7.25 -15.66 -0.10
N PHE A 18 7.16 -14.32 -0.15
CA PHE A 18 5.95 -13.64 -0.61
C PHE A 18 5.62 -13.94 -2.07
N ILE A 19 6.61 -13.88 -2.97
CA ILE A 19 6.40 -14.16 -4.40
C ILE A 19 5.91 -15.61 -4.59
N PHE A 20 6.55 -16.58 -3.94
CA PHE A 20 6.13 -17.98 -3.98
C PHE A 20 4.78 -18.20 -3.30
N GLY A 21 4.51 -17.47 -2.21
CA GLY A 21 3.22 -17.49 -1.53
C GLY A 21 2.09 -16.99 -2.44
N LEU A 22 2.28 -15.86 -3.11
CA LEU A 22 1.32 -15.31 -4.08
C LEU A 22 1.09 -16.28 -5.24
N LYS A 23 2.17 -16.85 -5.79
CA LYS A 23 2.06 -17.91 -6.82
C LYS A 23 1.27 -19.10 -6.32
N GLY A 24 1.50 -19.54 -5.08
CA GLY A 24 0.76 -20.64 -4.46
C GLY A 24 -0.73 -20.34 -4.28
N MET A 25 -1.09 -19.08 -4.01
CA MET A 25 -2.48 -18.65 -3.85
C MET A 25 -3.26 -18.56 -5.16
N SER A 26 -2.62 -18.58 -6.32
CA SER A 26 -3.29 -18.52 -7.62
C SER A 26 -4.11 -19.78 -7.96
N SER A 27 -3.92 -20.90 -7.25
CA SER A 27 -4.68 -22.14 -7.41
C SER A 27 -5.36 -22.56 -6.11
N PRO A 28 -6.65 -22.96 -6.14
CA PRO A 28 -7.37 -23.39 -4.94
C PRO A 28 -6.72 -24.57 -4.20
N THR A 29 -6.06 -25.48 -4.91
CA THR A 29 -5.41 -26.66 -4.35
C THR A 29 -4.16 -26.33 -3.56
N THR A 30 -3.45 -25.26 -3.90
CA THR A 30 -2.20 -24.83 -3.28
C THR A 30 -2.36 -23.57 -2.41
N ALA A 31 -3.52 -22.92 -2.44
CA ALA A 31 -3.77 -21.64 -1.78
C ALA A 31 -3.42 -21.64 -0.28
N ARG A 32 -3.81 -22.71 0.44
CA ARG A 32 -3.49 -22.85 1.87
C ARG A 32 -1.98 -22.85 2.15
N ARG A 33 -1.20 -23.54 1.30
CA ARG A 33 0.27 -23.56 1.41
C ARG A 33 0.84 -22.19 1.06
N GLY A 34 0.31 -21.53 0.02
CA GLY A 34 0.72 -20.19 -0.38
C GLY A 34 0.55 -19.15 0.75
N ILE A 35 -0.58 -19.18 1.46
CA ILE A 35 -0.82 -18.30 2.63
C ILE A 35 0.22 -18.56 3.74
N VAL A 36 0.54 -19.81 4.03
CA VAL A 36 1.56 -20.16 5.05
C VAL A 36 2.93 -19.63 4.64
N TRP A 37 3.34 -19.80 3.37
CA TRP A 37 4.61 -19.30 2.87
C TRP A 37 4.70 -17.77 2.96
N ALA A 38 3.64 -17.06 2.57
CA ALA A 38 3.57 -15.61 2.72
C ALA A 38 3.65 -15.18 4.19
N GLY A 39 2.95 -15.88 5.09
CA GLY A 39 3.00 -15.63 6.54
C GLY A 39 4.42 -15.82 7.12
N VAL A 40 5.10 -16.90 6.74
CA VAL A 40 6.51 -17.12 7.15
C VAL A 40 7.42 -16.02 6.61
N GLY A 41 7.23 -15.61 5.35
CA GLY A 41 7.98 -14.49 4.76
C GLY A 41 7.79 -13.18 5.53
N MET A 42 6.56 -12.89 5.93
CA MET A 42 6.24 -11.71 6.75
C MET A 42 6.91 -11.77 8.12
N LEU A 43 6.83 -12.90 8.82
CA LEU A 43 7.49 -13.08 10.10
C LEU A 43 9.01 -12.89 9.98
N LEU A 44 9.62 -13.50 8.96
CA LEU A 44 11.05 -13.36 8.71
C LEU A 44 11.46 -11.91 8.46
N ALA A 45 10.69 -11.16 7.68
CA ALA A 45 10.94 -9.75 7.42
C ALA A 45 10.79 -8.90 8.69
N ILE A 46 9.75 -9.13 9.50
CA ILE A 46 9.51 -8.42 10.77
C ILE A 46 10.67 -8.71 11.75
N PHE A 47 10.98 -9.97 11.99
CA PHE A 47 12.08 -10.33 12.88
C PHE A 47 13.42 -9.79 12.38
N GLY A 48 13.71 -9.87 11.08
CA GLY A 48 14.91 -9.27 10.49
C GLY A 48 15.00 -7.77 10.76
N THR A 49 13.88 -7.06 10.72
CA THR A 49 13.86 -5.61 10.99
C THR A 49 14.29 -5.27 12.43
N PHE A 50 13.96 -6.08 13.42
CA PHE A 50 14.38 -5.84 14.81
C PHE A 50 15.89 -5.95 15.03
N PHE A 51 16.63 -6.56 14.11
CA PHE A 51 18.09 -6.63 14.16
C PHE A 51 18.79 -5.49 13.42
N VAL A 52 18.05 -4.50 12.93
CA VAL A 52 18.63 -3.29 12.34
C VAL A 52 19.29 -2.48 13.47
N PRO A 53 20.57 -2.08 13.34
CA PRO A 53 21.25 -1.26 14.35
C PRO A 53 20.56 0.11 14.51
N HIS A 54 20.55 0.62 15.73
CA HIS A 54 20.03 1.96 16.06
C HIS A 54 18.55 2.19 15.70
N LEU A 55 17.72 1.14 15.81
CA LEU A 55 16.27 1.31 15.72
C LEU A 55 15.77 2.24 16.81
N ASN A 56 15.14 3.32 16.39
CA ASN A 56 14.43 4.22 17.29
C ASN A 56 12.95 3.78 17.41
N ASN A 57 12.33 4.11 18.55
CA ASN A 57 10.89 3.88 18.77
C ASN A 57 10.43 2.41 18.77
N ILE A 58 11.28 1.47 19.22
CA ILE A 58 10.93 0.05 19.31
C ILE A 58 9.61 -0.16 20.07
N GLY A 59 9.35 0.62 21.13
CA GLY A 59 8.09 0.57 21.88
C GLY A 59 6.86 0.88 21.03
N LEU A 60 6.94 1.89 20.15
CA LEU A 60 5.85 2.22 19.21
C LEU A 60 5.67 1.15 18.13
N MET A 61 6.78 0.55 17.66
CA MET A 61 6.73 -0.57 16.70
C MET A 61 6.03 -1.80 17.31
N LEU A 62 6.38 -2.16 18.54
CA LEU A 62 5.75 -3.26 19.25
C LEU A 62 4.26 -2.97 19.53
N LEU A 63 3.94 -1.75 19.96
CA LEU A 63 2.56 -1.33 20.17
C LEU A 63 1.74 -1.45 18.88
N ALA A 64 2.26 -0.93 17.75
CA ALA A 64 1.60 -1.00 16.45
C ALA A 64 1.41 -2.46 15.99
N LEU A 65 2.40 -3.33 16.21
CA LEU A 65 2.32 -4.76 15.92
C LEU A 65 1.23 -5.44 16.75
N VAL A 66 1.19 -5.21 18.07
CA VAL A 66 0.19 -5.82 18.96
C VAL A 66 -1.21 -5.34 18.59
N VAL A 67 -1.40 -4.03 18.41
CA VAL A 67 -2.70 -3.45 18.03
C VAL A 67 -3.16 -3.97 16.67
N GLY A 68 -2.28 -3.93 15.67
CA GLY A 68 -2.60 -4.38 14.31
C GLY A 68 -2.89 -5.88 14.25
N ALA A 69 -2.06 -6.71 14.89
CA ALA A 69 -2.26 -8.15 14.93
C ALA A 69 -3.54 -8.54 15.69
N SER A 70 -3.83 -7.88 16.81
CA SER A 70 -5.06 -8.12 17.59
C SER A 70 -6.31 -7.74 16.80
N ALA A 71 -6.30 -6.57 16.14
CA ALA A 71 -7.40 -6.12 15.30
C ALA A 71 -7.64 -7.08 14.12
N ALA A 72 -6.55 -7.48 13.44
CA ALA A 72 -6.62 -8.41 12.33
C ALA A 72 -7.12 -9.81 12.76
N TRP A 73 -6.67 -10.30 13.89
CA TRP A 73 -7.10 -11.58 14.46
C TRP A 73 -8.58 -11.59 14.81
N ILE A 74 -9.05 -10.53 15.52
CA ILE A 74 -10.45 -10.41 15.95
C ILE A 74 -11.37 -10.28 14.72
N SER A 75 -11.04 -9.41 13.78
CA SER A 75 -11.83 -9.20 12.57
C SER A 75 -11.84 -10.44 11.68
N GLY A 76 -10.68 -11.07 11.47
CA GLY A 76 -10.57 -12.28 10.65
C GLY A 76 -11.37 -13.48 11.22
N LYS A 77 -11.48 -13.59 12.54
CA LYS A 77 -12.32 -14.66 13.16
C LYS A 77 -13.81 -14.38 13.11
N LYS A 78 -14.22 -13.11 13.10
CA LYS A 78 -15.64 -12.71 13.15
C LYS A 78 -16.28 -12.54 11.78
N VAL A 79 -15.47 -12.43 10.72
CA VAL A 79 -15.95 -12.20 9.37
C VAL A 79 -16.73 -13.40 8.85
N GLN A 80 -17.90 -13.15 8.27
CA GLN A 80 -18.70 -14.16 7.60
C GLN A 80 -18.17 -14.38 6.16
N MET A 81 -18.44 -15.54 5.57
CA MET A 81 -18.03 -15.86 4.20
C MET A 81 -18.59 -14.86 3.18
N THR A 82 -19.78 -14.34 3.43
CA THR A 82 -20.43 -13.30 2.62
C THR A 82 -19.69 -11.96 2.65
N ASP A 83 -18.96 -11.68 3.74
CA ASP A 83 -18.26 -10.40 3.97
C ASP A 83 -16.77 -10.47 3.60
N MET A 84 -16.30 -11.65 3.12
CA MET A 84 -14.91 -11.82 2.72
C MET A 84 -14.44 -10.84 1.65
N PRO A 85 -15.21 -10.51 0.58
CA PRO A 85 -14.77 -9.52 -0.42
C PRO A 85 -14.53 -8.14 0.18
N GLN A 86 -15.34 -7.74 1.15
CA GLN A 86 -15.21 -6.46 1.84
C GLN A 86 -13.94 -6.43 2.70
N MET A 87 -13.65 -7.53 3.40
CA MET A 87 -12.43 -7.65 4.21
C MET A 87 -11.17 -7.63 3.34
N VAL A 88 -11.19 -8.30 2.19
CA VAL A 88 -10.08 -8.25 1.23
C VAL A 88 -9.87 -6.81 0.74
N ALA A 89 -10.93 -6.08 0.43
CA ALA A 89 -10.83 -4.68 -0.01
C ALA A 89 -10.20 -3.80 1.08
N ILE A 90 -10.66 -3.88 2.33
CA ILE A 90 -10.12 -3.03 3.40
C ILE A 90 -8.67 -3.35 3.73
N TYR A 91 -8.28 -4.63 3.80
CA TYR A 91 -6.89 -5.01 4.06
C TYR A 91 -5.95 -4.61 2.94
N ASN A 92 -6.38 -4.74 1.67
CA ASN A 92 -5.61 -4.22 0.53
C ASN A 92 -5.43 -2.70 0.64
N GLY A 93 -6.51 -1.98 1.02
CA GLY A 93 -6.45 -0.54 1.25
C GLY A 93 -5.48 -0.16 2.37
N MET A 94 -5.49 -0.88 3.49
CA MET A 94 -4.54 -0.65 4.60
C MET A 94 -3.09 -0.85 4.16
N GLY A 95 -2.81 -1.88 3.34
CA GLY A 95 -1.48 -2.10 2.76
C GLY A 95 -1.05 -0.94 1.85
N GLY A 96 -1.95 -0.49 0.97
CA GLY A 96 -1.71 0.68 0.13
C GLY A 96 -1.49 1.95 0.94
N GLY A 97 -2.31 2.19 1.97
CA GLY A 97 -2.17 3.31 2.89
C GLY A 97 -0.84 3.30 3.65
N ALA A 98 -0.39 2.12 4.09
CA ALA A 98 0.92 1.97 4.73
C ALA A 98 2.07 2.33 3.78
N ALA A 99 2.03 1.87 2.53
CA ALA A 99 3.04 2.21 1.51
C ALA A 99 3.06 3.72 1.22
N ALA A 100 1.89 4.36 1.08
CA ALA A 100 1.78 5.79 0.90
C ALA A 100 2.31 6.58 2.11
N ALA A 101 2.02 6.14 3.34
CA ALA A 101 2.50 6.76 4.57
C ALA A 101 4.03 6.64 4.71
N ILE A 102 4.62 5.50 4.38
CA ILE A 102 6.09 5.32 4.37
C ILE A 102 6.73 6.29 3.40
N ALA A 103 6.20 6.40 2.17
CA ALA A 103 6.70 7.34 1.19
C ALA A 103 6.54 8.81 1.65
N ALA A 104 5.42 9.16 2.29
CA ALA A 104 5.21 10.50 2.84
C ALA A 104 6.24 10.85 3.94
N ILE A 105 6.57 9.89 4.80
CA ILE A 105 7.61 10.04 5.82
C ILE A 105 8.97 10.26 5.15
N GLU A 106 9.28 9.53 4.10
CA GLU A 106 10.55 9.65 3.38
C GLU A 106 10.70 11.06 2.76
N PHE A 107 9.66 11.59 2.11
CA PHE A 107 9.66 12.96 1.61
C PHE A 107 9.74 14.00 2.72
N ALA A 108 9.09 13.77 3.87
CA ALA A 108 9.19 14.68 5.01
C ALA A 108 10.59 14.71 5.63
N LYS A 109 11.32 13.60 5.61
CA LYS A 109 12.73 13.53 6.04
C LYS A 109 13.64 14.21 5.04
N ALA A 110 13.44 13.97 3.74
CA ALA A 110 14.23 14.57 2.67
C ALA A 110 14.20 16.11 2.72
N GLY A 111 13.07 16.69 3.07
CA GLY A 111 12.95 18.16 3.23
C GLY A 111 13.62 18.74 4.47
N ARG A 112 14.07 17.92 5.42
CA ARG A 112 14.69 18.35 6.68
C ARG A 112 16.20 18.12 6.78
N LEU A 113 16.72 17.23 5.95
CA LEU A 113 18.13 16.86 5.98
C LEU A 113 18.75 17.32 4.66
N ASP A 114 19.82 18.12 4.72
CA ASP A 114 20.64 18.50 3.56
C ASP A 114 21.40 17.32 2.92
N GLU A 115 20.95 16.09 3.18
CA GLU A 115 21.56 14.89 2.62
C GLU A 115 21.04 14.68 1.19
N ALA A 116 21.97 14.59 0.24
CA ALA A 116 21.67 14.20 -1.14
C ALA A 116 21.02 12.81 -1.14
N HIS A 117 19.70 12.76 -1.35
CA HIS A 117 18.99 11.49 -1.47
C HIS A 117 19.38 10.83 -2.78
N ASP A 118 19.71 9.54 -2.69
CA ASP A 118 19.94 8.74 -3.89
C ASP A 118 18.68 8.77 -4.78
N THR A 119 18.88 9.08 -6.05
CA THR A 119 17.80 9.19 -7.04
C THR A 119 16.93 7.94 -7.07
N VAL A 120 17.52 6.75 -6.85
CA VAL A 120 16.78 5.49 -6.80
C VAL A 120 15.79 5.47 -5.63
N THR A 121 16.20 5.94 -4.46
CA THR A 121 15.33 6.03 -3.27
C THR A 121 14.15 6.96 -3.53
N VAL A 122 14.39 8.13 -4.14
CA VAL A 122 13.33 9.09 -4.48
C VAL A 122 12.35 8.49 -5.50
N VAL A 123 12.85 7.83 -6.54
CA VAL A 123 12.01 7.16 -7.56
C VAL A 123 11.14 6.07 -6.91
N LEU A 124 11.73 5.24 -6.07
CA LEU A 124 10.99 4.19 -5.37
C LEU A 124 9.94 4.76 -4.42
N ALA A 125 10.25 5.87 -3.71
CA ALA A 125 9.30 6.57 -2.86
C ALA A 125 8.13 7.17 -3.66
N VAL A 126 8.40 7.79 -4.83
CA VAL A 126 7.36 8.32 -5.73
C VAL A 126 6.45 7.19 -6.23
N LEU A 127 7.02 6.07 -6.68
CA LEU A 127 6.23 4.90 -7.12
C LEU A 127 5.42 4.31 -5.97
N GLY A 128 6.02 4.15 -4.79
CA GLY A 128 5.33 3.67 -3.59
C GLY A 128 4.18 4.59 -3.17
N ALA A 129 4.38 5.91 -3.22
CA ALA A 129 3.37 6.91 -2.93
C ALA A 129 2.20 6.85 -3.92
N LEU A 130 2.50 6.76 -5.24
CA LEU A 130 1.49 6.70 -6.28
C LEU A 130 0.63 5.43 -6.16
N ILE A 131 1.29 4.27 -6.20
CA ILE A 131 0.62 2.97 -6.14
C ILE A 131 -0.14 2.84 -4.80
N GLY A 132 0.50 3.22 -3.70
CA GLY A 132 -0.09 3.15 -2.36
C GLY A 132 -1.32 4.02 -2.20
N SER A 133 -1.27 5.27 -2.66
CA SER A 133 -2.40 6.22 -2.58
C SER A 133 -3.58 5.78 -3.45
N VAL A 134 -3.32 5.37 -4.68
CA VAL A 134 -4.36 4.87 -5.60
C VAL A 134 -5.00 3.60 -5.05
N SER A 135 -4.19 2.66 -4.55
CA SER A 135 -4.67 1.42 -3.95
C SER A 135 -5.51 1.67 -2.70
N PHE A 136 -5.08 2.60 -1.83
CA PHE A 136 -5.80 2.96 -0.62
C PHE A 136 -7.19 3.49 -0.91
N THR A 137 -7.30 4.56 -1.70
CA THR A 137 -8.60 5.18 -1.99
C THR A 137 -9.48 4.31 -2.87
N GLY A 138 -8.91 3.61 -3.84
CA GLY A 138 -9.63 2.65 -4.67
C GLY A 138 -10.25 1.53 -3.83
N SER A 139 -9.50 1.00 -2.87
CA SER A 139 -9.97 -0.03 -1.94
C SER A 139 -11.04 0.49 -0.97
N CYS A 140 -10.93 1.73 -0.51
CA CYS A 140 -11.98 2.37 0.30
C CYS A 140 -13.29 2.50 -0.48
N VAL A 141 -13.23 2.91 -1.76
CA VAL A 141 -14.42 2.97 -2.63
C VAL A 141 -14.99 1.58 -2.87
N ALA A 142 -14.14 0.58 -3.13
CA ALA A 142 -14.57 -0.81 -3.32
C ALA A 142 -15.28 -1.34 -2.05
N PHE A 143 -14.69 -1.12 -0.88
CA PHE A 143 -15.29 -1.46 0.41
C PHE A 143 -16.66 -0.79 0.60
N ALA A 144 -16.76 0.52 0.36
CA ALA A 144 -18.00 1.27 0.49
C ALA A 144 -19.13 0.74 -0.43
N LYS A 145 -18.76 0.31 -1.64
CA LYS A 145 -19.71 -0.32 -2.58
C LYS A 145 -20.14 -1.70 -2.10
N LEU A 146 -19.22 -2.54 -1.68
CA LEU A 146 -19.51 -3.89 -1.17
C LEU A 146 -20.38 -3.84 0.09
N GLN A 147 -20.17 -2.86 0.95
CA GLN A 147 -21.01 -2.60 2.14
C GLN A 147 -22.38 -2.00 1.80
N GLY A 148 -22.65 -1.68 0.52
CA GLY A 148 -23.90 -1.06 0.11
C GLY A 148 -24.06 0.41 0.50
N LEU A 149 -22.99 1.06 1.00
CA LEU A 149 -22.98 2.49 1.29
C LEU A 149 -23.07 3.33 0.01
N MET A 150 -22.49 2.83 -1.08
CA MET A 150 -22.59 3.43 -2.41
C MET A 150 -23.47 2.55 -3.31
N LYS A 151 -24.73 2.96 -3.49
CA LYS A 151 -25.75 2.17 -4.21
C LYS A 151 -25.66 2.26 -5.75
N LYS A 152 -25.04 3.30 -6.29
CA LYS A 152 -24.96 3.56 -7.74
C LYS A 152 -23.52 3.78 -8.16
N ALA A 153 -23.13 3.18 -9.29
CA ALA A 153 -21.90 3.55 -9.96
C ALA A 153 -22.05 4.94 -10.56
N HIS A 154 -21.20 5.87 -10.17
CA HIS A 154 -21.17 7.21 -10.76
C HIS A 154 -20.15 7.22 -11.89
N ARG A 155 -20.63 7.44 -13.11
CA ARG A 155 -19.77 7.65 -14.27
C ARG A 155 -19.75 9.14 -14.61
N LEU A 156 -18.56 9.69 -14.63
CA LEU A 156 -18.37 11.06 -15.11
C LEU A 156 -18.46 11.09 -16.65
N PRO A 157 -18.97 12.19 -17.25
CA PRO A 157 -18.82 12.37 -18.68
C PRO A 157 -17.34 12.32 -19.05
N ALA A 158 -17.01 11.61 -20.14
CA ALA A 158 -15.63 11.41 -20.59
C ALA A 158 -14.69 10.75 -19.55
N GLN A 159 -15.20 9.80 -18.76
CA GLN A 159 -14.48 9.13 -17.66
C GLN A 159 -13.06 8.68 -18.03
N ASN A 160 -12.85 8.12 -19.21
CA ASN A 160 -11.54 7.63 -19.64
C ASN A 160 -10.54 8.79 -19.81
N PHE A 161 -11.00 9.93 -20.35
CA PHE A 161 -10.13 11.11 -20.50
C PHE A 161 -9.77 11.71 -19.13
N VAL A 162 -10.70 11.71 -18.18
CA VAL A 162 -10.45 12.16 -16.80
C VAL A 162 -9.42 11.25 -16.12
N ASN A 163 -9.59 9.93 -16.25
CA ASN A 163 -8.64 8.96 -15.67
C ASN A 163 -7.24 9.12 -16.27
N ILE A 164 -7.14 9.22 -17.60
CA ILE A 164 -5.85 9.41 -18.28
C ILE A 164 -5.24 10.75 -17.88
N GLY A 165 -6.03 11.83 -17.86
CA GLY A 165 -5.55 13.15 -17.46
C GLY A 165 -4.99 13.18 -16.05
N LEU A 166 -5.69 12.57 -15.07
CA LEU A 166 -5.21 12.46 -13.70
C LEU A 166 -3.97 11.57 -13.59
N ALA A 167 -3.91 10.45 -14.34
CA ALA A 167 -2.75 9.59 -14.34
C ALA A 167 -1.51 10.29 -14.92
N VAL A 168 -1.67 11.00 -16.05
CA VAL A 168 -0.59 11.78 -16.65
C VAL A 168 -0.16 12.91 -15.72
N LEU A 169 -1.09 13.61 -15.09
CA LEU A 169 -0.77 14.65 -14.11
C LEU A 169 0.01 14.09 -12.92
N ALA A 170 -0.41 12.95 -12.38
CA ALA A 170 0.31 12.28 -11.29
C ALA A 170 1.74 11.88 -11.71
N LEU A 171 1.91 11.37 -12.94
CA LEU A 171 3.23 11.02 -13.47
C LEU A 171 4.11 12.26 -13.65
N ILE A 172 3.57 13.35 -14.18
CA ILE A 172 4.30 14.62 -14.32
C ILE A 172 4.76 15.15 -12.96
N LEU A 173 3.85 15.19 -11.98
CA LEU A 173 4.20 15.62 -10.63
C LEU A 173 5.25 14.70 -10.00
N GLY A 174 5.15 13.39 -10.21
CA GLY A 174 6.16 12.43 -9.74
C GLY A 174 7.53 12.66 -10.38
N VAL A 175 7.59 12.89 -11.68
CA VAL A 175 8.85 13.22 -12.38
C VAL A 175 9.42 14.55 -11.86
N LEU A 176 8.59 15.57 -11.66
CA LEU A 176 9.03 16.85 -11.09
C LEU A 176 9.59 16.67 -9.67
N MET A 177 9.02 15.77 -8.85
CA MET A 177 9.57 15.44 -7.52
C MET A 177 10.95 14.80 -7.61
N VAL A 178 11.20 13.95 -8.59
CA VAL A 178 12.52 13.33 -8.80
C VAL A 178 13.55 14.36 -9.27
N ILE A 179 13.17 15.24 -10.22
CA ILE A 179 14.10 16.25 -10.78
C ILE A 179 14.43 17.32 -9.74
N ASN A 180 13.46 17.73 -8.92
CA ASN A 180 13.61 18.78 -7.92
C ASN A 180 13.82 18.21 -6.51
N ALA A 181 14.44 17.06 -6.37
CA ALA A 181 14.71 16.49 -5.05
C ALA A 181 15.79 17.30 -4.30
N PRO A 182 15.55 17.66 -3.02
CA PRO A 182 14.35 17.44 -2.21
C PRO A 182 13.14 18.31 -2.65
N ALA A 183 12.03 17.65 -2.94
CA ALA A 183 10.84 18.32 -3.44
C ALA A 183 10.19 19.22 -2.36
N GLY A 184 9.75 20.42 -2.75
CA GLY A 184 9.02 21.31 -1.86
C GLY A 184 7.69 20.68 -1.39
N ILE A 185 7.27 21.00 -0.16
CA ILE A 185 6.08 20.42 0.47
C ILE A 185 4.82 20.59 -0.37
N GLY A 186 4.68 21.70 -1.09
CA GLY A 186 3.53 21.95 -1.95
C GLY A 186 3.44 20.96 -3.11
N LEU A 187 4.57 20.59 -3.73
CA LEU A 187 4.63 19.60 -4.79
C LEU A 187 4.29 18.21 -4.26
N VAL A 188 4.80 17.83 -3.10
CA VAL A 188 4.50 16.56 -2.44
C VAL A 188 3.01 16.45 -2.14
N VAL A 189 2.41 17.49 -1.53
CA VAL A 189 0.97 17.51 -1.21
C VAL A 189 0.13 17.43 -2.48
N ALA A 190 0.46 18.20 -3.53
CA ALA A 190 -0.25 18.16 -4.79
C ALA A 190 -0.22 16.76 -5.42
N PHE A 191 0.94 16.10 -5.40
CA PHE A 191 1.10 14.74 -5.89
C PHE A 191 0.21 13.73 -5.13
N PHE A 192 0.22 13.76 -3.79
CA PHE A 192 -0.61 12.86 -2.99
C PHE A 192 -2.10 13.11 -3.22
N VAL A 193 -2.54 14.37 -3.30
CA VAL A 193 -3.94 14.71 -3.57
C VAL A 193 -4.37 14.15 -4.93
N VAL A 194 -3.57 14.37 -5.99
CA VAL A 194 -3.88 13.85 -7.33
C VAL A 194 -3.92 12.32 -7.33
N ALA A 195 -2.98 11.64 -6.66
CA ALA A 195 -2.94 10.19 -6.57
C ALA A 195 -4.14 9.61 -5.81
N LEU A 196 -4.54 10.24 -4.69
CA LEU A 196 -5.73 9.84 -3.92
C LEU A 196 -7.03 10.04 -4.74
N VAL A 197 -7.15 11.17 -5.43
CA VAL A 197 -8.30 11.46 -6.31
C VAL A 197 -8.35 10.47 -7.47
N LEU A 198 -7.22 10.16 -8.09
CA LEU A 198 -7.13 9.17 -9.16
C LEU A 198 -7.68 7.81 -8.72
N GLY A 199 -7.31 7.32 -7.53
CA GLY A 199 -7.81 6.06 -7.00
C GLY A 199 -9.33 6.05 -6.79
N VAL A 200 -9.90 7.15 -6.32
CA VAL A 200 -11.36 7.31 -6.20
C VAL A 200 -12.01 7.29 -7.57
N VAL A 201 -11.55 8.14 -8.49
CA VAL A 201 -12.18 8.37 -9.80
C VAL A 201 -12.11 7.12 -10.69
N VAL A 202 -11.00 6.38 -10.65
CA VAL A 202 -10.87 5.11 -11.40
C VAL A 202 -11.81 4.03 -10.88
N THR A 203 -12.05 3.98 -9.55
CA THR A 203 -12.84 2.91 -8.93
C THR A 203 -14.34 3.24 -8.91
N MET A 204 -14.73 4.51 -8.97
CA MET A 204 -16.13 4.94 -8.93
C MET A 204 -17.03 4.32 -10.01
N PRO A 205 -16.64 4.23 -11.29
CA PRO A 205 -17.51 3.71 -12.36
C PRO A 205 -17.63 2.18 -12.37
N ILE A 206 -16.76 1.46 -11.64
CA ILE A 206 -16.74 0.01 -11.63
C ILE A 206 -17.98 -0.50 -10.89
N GLU A 207 -18.84 -1.22 -11.58
CA GLU A 207 -19.96 -1.93 -10.96
C GLU A 207 -19.42 -3.21 -10.30
N ILE A 208 -19.42 -3.23 -8.98
CA ILE A 208 -19.14 -4.45 -8.22
C ILE A 208 -20.48 -5.17 -8.14
N GLY A 209 -20.62 -6.26 -8.93
CA GLY A 209 -21.85 -7.02 -9.04
C GLY A 209 -22.35 -7.47 -7.67
N ARG A 210 -23.58 -7.12 -7.34
CA ARG A 210 -24.32 -7.81 -6.28
C ARG A 210 -24.61 -9.20 -6.84
N ALA A 211 -24.13 -10.24 -6.18
CA ALA A 211 -24.75 -11.53 -6.35
C ALA A 211 -26.24 -11.33 -6.03
N HIS A 212 -27.08 -11.45 -7.03
CA HIS A 212 -28.50 -11.51 -6.80
C HIS A 212 -28.77 -12.80 -6.03
N VAL A 213 -29.06 -12.66 -4.76
CA VAL A 213 -29.72 -13.67 -3.95
C VAL A 213 -31.21 -13.56 -4.18
#